data_f83d94be5cab04daa21bb3ea67cc2e2c
#
_entry.id   f83d94be5cab04daa21bb3ea67cc2e2c
#
_cell.length_a   1.000
_cell.length_b   1.000
_cell.length_c   1.000
_cell.angle_alpha   90.00
_cell.angle_beta   90.00
_cell.angle_gamma   90.00
#
_symmetry.space_group_name_H-M   'P 1'
#
loop_
_entity.id
_entity.type
_entity.pdbx_description
1 polymer ?
#
loop_
_entity_poly.entity_id
_entity_poly.type
_entity_poly.pdbx_seq_one_letter_code
_entity_poly.pdbx_strand_id
1 'polypeptide(L)'
;IVYADNGQEADLGGKQLNGKTNKEDWVHYGPSTHVVLPAHTYITMTIKSYDGGEKLNNAYFARVVGTVDGTITVDGQQMKEVPEDAVQHTFTLHGLPTTSQDPLFVNVPLLKVEEGDKGFLPTKDSGTNFKGHTITFSFLTGSKGEYVWNCEYPCGDGSYAKFGNAMSAYGYMSGKVTVV
;
A
#
# COMPACT_ATOMS: atom_id res chain seq x y z
N ILE A 1 -4.67 3.19 -4.70
CA ILE A 1 -5.46 1.95 -4.88
C ILE A 1 -4.49 0.79 -4.87
N VAL A 2 -4.78 -0.24 -4.07
CA VAL A 2 -4.10 -1.53 -4.13
C VAL A 2 -4.98 -2.45 -4.96
N TYR A 3 -4.45 -2.86 -6.09
CA TYR A 3 -5.13 -3.78 -6.99
C TYR A 3 -4.76 -5.22 -6.66
N ALA A 4 -5.73 -6.11 -6.75
CA ALA A 4 -5.53 -7.53 -6.54
C ALA A 4 -4.64 -8.16 -7.62
N ASP A 5 -3.99 -9.23 -7.26
CA ASP A 5 -3.25 -10.11 -8.17
C ASP A 5 -4.26 -11.10 -8.81
N ASN A 6 -4.87 -10.73 -9.92
CA ASN A 6 -5.94 -11.51 -10.54
C ASN A 6 -5.82 -11.67 -12.07
N GLY A 7 -4.64 -11.50 -12.64
CA GLY A 7 -4.37 -11.67 -14.07
C GLY A 7 -4.91 -10.54 -14.95
N GLN A 8 -5.51 -9.51 -14.37
CA GLN A 8 -6.17 -8.45 -15.15
C GLN A 8 -5.67 -7.05 -14.89
N GLU A 9 -4.71 -6.89 -14.04
CA GLU A 9 -4.22 -5.59 -13.61
C GLU A 9 -3.53 -4.81 -14.70
N ALA A 10 -2.91 -5.48 -15.65
CA ALA A 10 -2.39 -4.84 -16.86
C ALA A 10 -3.47 -4.05 -17.61
N ASP A 11 -4.71 -4.50 -17.54
CA ASP A 11 -5.86 -3.83 -18.16
C ASP A 11 -6.41 -2.68 -17.31
N LEU A 12 -6.14 -2.65 -16.01
CA LEU A 12 -6.55 -1.59 -15.09
C LEU A 12 -5.58 -0.41 -15.07
N GLY A 13 -4.55 -0.46 -15.88
CA GLY A 13 -3.73 0.68 -16.21
C GLY A 13 -2.64 1.03 -15.21
N GLY A 14 -2.07 0.05 -14.55
CA GLY A 14 -0.85 0.21 -13.76
C GLY A 14 0.31 0.70 -14.63
N LYS A 15 0.31 1.98 -14.99
CA LYS A 15 1.45 2.60 -15.63
C LYS A 15 2.52 2.83 -14.59
N GLN A 16 3.65 2.24 -14.81
CA GLN A 16 4.84 2.52 -14.02
C GLN A 16 5.34 3.95 -14.26
N LEU A 17 6.13 4.45 -13.34
CA LEU A 17 6.70 5.80 -13.38
C LEU A 17 7.43 6.13 -14.68
N ASN A 18 7.91 5.14 -15.41
CA ASN A 18 8.62 5.28 -16.68
C ASN A 18 7.74 5.03 -17.91
N GLY A 19 6.42 4.96 -17.73
CA GLY A 19 5.46 4.70 -18.82
C GLY A 19 5.41 3.26 -19.31
N LYS A 20 6.11 2.33 -18.65
CA LYS A 20 6.01 0.89 -18.95
C LYS A 20 4.80 0.30 -18.24
N THR A 21 4.16 -0.65 -18.85
CA THR A 21 3.15 -1.49 -18.19
C THR A 21 3.83 -2.57 -17.35
N ASN A 22 3.19 -2.93 -16.26
CA ASN A 22 3.59 -4.08 -15.47
C ASN A 22 3.54 -5.33 -16.35
N LYS A 23 4.56 -6.15 -16.28
CA LYS A 23 4.63 -7.41 -17.02
C LYS A 23 4.16 -8.58 -16.17
N GLU A 24 4.40 -8.47 -14.86
CA GLU A 24 4.05 -9.50 -13.91
C GLU A 24 2.70 -9.19 -13.31
N ASP A 25 1.96 -10.24 -13.06
CA ASP A 25 0.63 -10.21 -12.48
C ASP A 25 0.71 -10.23 -10.96
N TRP A 26 1.38 -9.24 -10.40
CA TRP A 26 1.50 -9.07 -8.96
C TRP A 26 0.62 -7.94 -8.45
N VAL A 27 0.24 -8.04 -7.20
CA VAL A 27 -0.41 -6.95 -6.49
C VAL A 27 0.39 -5.65 -6.62
N HIS A 28 -0.28 -4.54 -6.85
CA HIS A 28 0.38 -3.26 -7.08
C HIS A 28 -0.45 -2.06 -6.61
N TYR A 29 0.21 -0.95 -6.41
CA TYR A 29 -0.42 0.34 -6.16
C TYR A 29 -0.64 1.12 -7.46
N GLY A 30 -1.80 1.70 -7.61
CA GLY A 30 -2.13 2.62 -8.69
C GLY A 30 -2.69 3.95 -8.17
N PRO A 31 -2.67 4.98 -8.98
CA PRO A 31 -2.20 5.06 -10.36
C PRO A 31 -0.68 5.22 -10.51
N SER A 32 0.05 5.40 -9.41
CA SER A 32 1.50 5.57 -9.39
C SER A 32 2.07 5.11 -8.05
N THR A 33 3.28 4.57 -8.08
CA THR A 33 4.08 4.27 -6.88
C THR A 33 5.00 5.44 -6.47
N HIS A 34 5.03 6.52 -7.26
CA HIS A 34 5.71 7.74 -6.89
C HIS A 34 4.72 8.80 -6.42
N VAL A 35 4.94 9.31 -5.23
CA VAL A 35 4.11 10.33 -4.59
C VAL A 35 4.97 11.58 -4.34
N VAL A 36 4.42 12.75 -4.65
CA VAL A 36 5.07 14.04 -4.38
C VAL A 36 4.23 14.78 -3.35
N LEU A 37 4.85 15.20 -2.25
CA LEU A 37 4.17 15.83 -1.12
C LEU A 37 4.88 17.14 -0.72
N PRO A 38 4.15 18.12 -0.21
CA PRO A 38 4.75 19.33 0.37
C PRO A 38 5.45 19.02 1.70
N ALA A 39 6.53 19.76 2.00
CA ALA A 39 7.24 19.65 3.28
C ALA A 39 6.43 20.24 4.44
N HIS A 40 6.66 19.71 5.65
CA HIS A 40 6.08 20.19 6.92
C HIS A 40 4.57 20.41 6.85
N THR A 41 3.87 19.51 6.16
CA THR A 41 2.45 19.64 5.89
C THR A 41 1.69 18.40 6.36
N TYR A 42 0.51 18.60 6.95
CA TYR A 42 -0.41 17.49 7.23
C TYR A 42 -1.01 16.98 5.92
N ILE A 43 -0.75 15.72 5.64
CA ILE A 43 -1.28 15.02 4.46
C ILE A 43 -2.40 14.09 4.90
N THR A 44 -3.52 14.14 4.22
CA THR A 44 -4.54 13.10 4.33
C THR A 44 -4.47 12.20 3.10
N MET A 45 -4.26 10.92 3.33
CA MET A 45 -4.17 9.90 2.29
C MET A 45 -5.32 8.91 2.43
N THR A 46 -5.88 8.52 1.30
CA THR A 46 -6.89 7.46 1.24
C THR A 46 -6.38 6.35 0.34
N ILE A 47 -6.32 5.13 0.87
CA ILE A 47 -5.97 3.93 0.15
C ILE A 47 -7.22 3.07 0.02
N LYS A 48 -7.50 2.61 -1.18
CA LYS A 48 -8.53 1.60 -1.44
C LYS A 48 -7.84 0.28 -1.72
N SER A 49 -8.09 -0.71 -0.89
CA SER A 49 -7.51 -2.04 -0.99
C SER A 49 -8.53 -3.04 -1.50
N TYR A 50 -8.15 -3.78 -2.52
CA TYR A 50 -9.03 -4.78 -3.17
C TYR A 50 -8.42 -6.19 -3.15
N ASP A 51 -7.27 -6.36 -2.53
CA ASP A 51 -6.57 -7.64 -2.53
C ASP A 51 -7.01 -8.54 -1.38
N GLY A 52 -7.19 -9.82 -1.70
CA GLY A 52 -7.56 -10.86 -0.74
C GLY A 52 -6.38 -11.67 -0.19
N GLY A 53 -5.27 -11.67 -0.85
CA GLY A 53 -4.00 -12.36 -0.64
C GLY A 53 -3.81 -13.29 0.56
N GLU A 54 -2.61 -13.79 0.74
CA GLU A 54 -2.28 -14.75 1.79
C GLU A 54 -2.02 -14.10 3.15
N LYS A 55 -2.34 -14.86 4.19
CA LYS A 55 -2.23 -14.43 5.58
C LYS A 55 -0.80 -14.56 6.09
N LEU A 56 -0.20 -13.46 6.51
CA LEU A 56 1.06 -13.45 7.23
C LEU A 56 0.84 -12.81 8.61
N ASN A 57 1.21 -13.53 9.67
CA ASN A 57 1.07 -13.03 11.02
C ASN A 57 2.32 -12.24 11.40
N ASN A 58 2.16 -10.93 11.56
CA ASN A 58 3.17 -10.07 12.14
C ASN A 58 2.50 -8.97 12.97
N ALA A 59 2.44 -9.14 14.26
CA ALA A 59 1.80 -8.25 15.21
C ALA A 59 2.28 -6.80 15.11
N TYR A 60 3.54 -6.57 14.76
CA TYR A 60 4.07 -5.23 14.66
C TYR A 60 3.38 -4.42 13.55
N PHE A 61 3.23 -5.02 12.38
CA PHE A 61 2.65 -4.34 11.22
C PHE A 61 1.12 -4.25 11.22
N ALA A 62 0.47 -4.87 12.20
CA ALA A 62 -0.94 -4.67 12.49
C ALA A 62 -1.21 -3.34 13.22
N ARG A 63 -0.16 -2.69 13.76
CA ARG A 63 -0.27 -1.43 14.47
C ARG A 63 -0.19 -0.23 13.55
N VAL A 64 -0.97 0.78 13.87
CA VAL A 64 -0.89 2.10 13.23
C VAL A 64 0.20 2.91 13.90
N VAL A 65 1.16 3.40 13.13
CA VAL A 65 2.30 4.17 13.65
C VAL A 65 2.51 5.41 12.80
N GLY A 66 2.85 6.53 13.42
CA GLY A 66 3.25 7.78 12.75
C GLY A 66 2.13 8.56 12.11
N THR A 67 0.89 8.13 12.26
CA THR A 67 -0.29 8.89 11.85
C THR A 67 -0.70 9.90 12.93
N VAL A 68 -1.50 10.89 12.56
CA VAL A 68 -2.13 11.82 13.52
C VAL A 68 -2.98 11.00 14.49
N ASP A 69 -2.82 11.26 15.78
CA ASP A 69 -3.48 10.56 16.89
C ASP A 69 -3.21 9.04 16.94
N GLY A 70 -2.27 8.54 16.14
CA GLY A 70 -1.99 7.11 16.03
C GLY A 70 -3.17 6.30 15.54
N THR A 71 -3.99 6.88 14.65
CA THR A 71 -5.23 6.24 14.17
C THR A 71 -5.32 6.21 12.65
N ILE A 72 -6.13 5.27 12.17
CA ILE A 72 -6.65 5.22 10.80
C ILE A 72 -8.17 5.11 10.84
N THR A 73 -8.82 5.43 9.75
CA THR A 73 -10.25 5.15 9.55
C THR A 73 -10.39 4.08 8.47
N VAL A 74 -10.99 2.96 8.80
CA VAL A 74 -11.28 1.87 7.87
C VAL A 74 -12.79 1.78 7.70
N ASP A 75 -13.28 1.97 6.49
CA ASP A 75 -14.71 1.93 6.14
C ASP A 75 -15.59 2.78 7.06
N GLY A 76 -15.06 3.92 7.51
CA GLY A 76 -15.73 4.84 8.41
C GLY A 76 -15.52 4.57 9.91
N GLN A 77 -14.83 3.51 10.29
CA GLN A 77 -14.51 3.18 11.68
C GLN A 77 -13.06 3.55 12.02
N GLN A 78 -12.87 4.31 13.09
CA GLN A 78 -11.54 4.69 13.56
C GLN A 78 -10.93 3.57 14.40
N MET A 79 -9.65 3.29 14.16
CA MET A 79 -8.90 2.26 14.89
C MET A 79 -7.40 2.59 15.01
N LYS A 80 -6.74 2.02 16.00
CA LYS A 80 -5.31 2.17 16.28
C LYS A 80 -4.48 0.96 15.86
N GLU A 81 -5.14 -0.14 15.69
CA GLU A 81 -4.58 -1.41 15.23
C GLU A 81 -5.68 -2.21 14.54
N VAL A 82 -5.29 -3.15 13.72
CA VAL A 82 -6.22 -4.13 13.12
C VAL A 82 -5.86 -5.52 13.64
N PRO A 83 -6.77 -6.50 13.60
CA PRO A 83 -6.44 -7.88 13.92
C PRO A 83 -5.26 -8.35 13.05
N GLU A 84 -4.25 -8.98 13.66
CA GLU A 84 -3.05 -9.45 12.95
C GLU A 84 -3.39 -10.34 11.75
N ASP A 85 -4.41 -11.15 11.90
CA ASP A 85 -4.89 -12.07 10.89
C ASP A 85 -5.72 -11.40 9.80
N ALA A 86 -6.05 -10.14 9.95
CA ALA A 86 -6.74 -9.34 8.94
C ALA A 86 -5.79 -8.49 8.08
N VAL A 87 -4.50 -8.41 8.44
CA VAL A 87 -3.54 -7.63 7.66
C VAL A 87 -3.13 -8.41 6.43
N GLN A 88 -3.23 -7.75 5.27
CA GLN A 88 -2.77 -8.30 4.00
C GLN A 88 -1.53 -7.60 3.48
N HIS A 89 -1.54 -6.29 3.57
CA HIS A 89 -0.44 -5.44 3.13
C HIS A 89 -0.19 -4.33 4.15
N THR A 90 0.86 -3.58 3.95
CA THR A 90 1.08 -2.31 4.63
C THR A 90 1.43 -1.22 3.62
N PHE A 91 1.09 0.00 3.97
CA PHE A 91 1.75 1.18 3.44
C PHE A 91 2.72 1.65 4.51
N THR A 92 4.00 1.35 4.33
CA THR A 92 5.04 1.73 5.29
C THR A 92 5.97 2.74 4.64
N LEU A 93 5.89 3.98 5.10
CA LEU A 93 6.69 5.11 4.63
C LEU A 93 7.81 5.38 5.61
N HIS A 94 9.02 5.47 5.12
CA HIS A 94 10.18 5.85 5.93
C HIS A 94 11.22 6.62 5.12
N GLY A 95 12.05 7.38 5.83
CA GLY A 95 13.18 8.06 5.22
C GLY A 95 14.37 7.13 5.05
N LEU A 96 15.18 7.42 4.05
CA LEU A 96 16.53 6.87 3.99
C LEU A 96 17.40 7.63 5.01
N PRO A 97 18.23 6.94 5.80
CA PRO A 97 19.09 7.59 6.78
C PRO A 97 20.07 8.55 6.08
N THR A 98 19.80 9.82 6.17
CA THR A 98 20.72 10.89 5.74
C THR A 98 20.88 11.90 6.87
N THR A 99 21.96 12.64 6.89
CA THR A 99 22.21 13.63 7.92
C THR A 99 21.38 14.90 7.76
N SER A 100 20.66 15.05 6.66
CA SER A 100 19.91 16.27 6.29
C SER A 100 18.40 16.08 6.29
N GLN A 101 17.91 14.91 6.62
CA GLN A 101 16.51 14.53 6.48
C GLN A 101 15.89 14.26 7.86
N ASP A 102 14.70 14.82 8.11
CA ASP A 102 13.97 14.52 9.35
C ASP A 102 13.58 13.04 9.40
N PRO A 103 13.67 12.41 10.57
CA PRO A 103 13.13 11.08 10.75
C PRO A 103 11.62 11.06 10.44
N LEU A 104 11.21 10.14 9.58
CA LEU A 104 9.81 9.92 9.27
C LEU A 104 9.56 8.42 9.20
N PHE A 105 8.57 7.94 9.95
CA PHE A 105 8.12 6.57 9.89
C PHE A 105 6.60 6.53 10.05
N VAL A 106 5.92 6.00 9.06
CA VAL A 106 4.46 5.80 9.07
C VAL A 106 4.18 4.36 8.69
N ASN A 107 3.43 3.65 9.49
CA ASN A 107 2.94 2.31 9.15
C ASN A 107 1.41 2.28 9.21
N VAL A 108 0.81 1.90 8.10
CA VAL A 108 -0.63 1.75 7.95
C VAL A 108 -0.94 0.35 7.46
N PRO A 109 -1.55 -0.50 8.31
CA PRO A 109 -2.00 -1.82 7.89
C PRO A 109 -3.17 -1.71 6.92
N LEU A 110 -3.15 -2.55 5.90
CA LEU A 110 -4.22 -2.69 4.92
C LEU A 110 -4.90 -4.04 5.11
N LEU A 111 -6.21 -3.99 5.26
CA LEU A 111 -7.00 -5.17 5.55
C LEU A 111 -7.19 -6.00 4.27
N LYS A 112 -7.13 -7.30 4.44
CA LYS A 112 -7.49 -8.26 3.39
C LYS A 112 -8.98 -8.18 3.09
N VAL A 113 -9.32 -8.47 1.86
CA VAL A 113 -10.68 -8.70 1.42
C VAL A 113 -10.92 -10.19 1.41
N GLU A 114 -11.89 -10.66 2.18
CA GLU A 114 -12.22 -12.09 2.25
C GLU A 114 -12.98 -12.54 0.99
N GLU A 115 -12.75 -13.79 0.59
CA GLU A 115 -13.56 -14.43 -0.45
C GLU A 115 -15.02 -14.47 -0.01
N GLY A 116 -15.91 -13.88 -0.82
CA GLY A 116 -17.30 -13.68 -0.45
C GLY A 116 -17.62 -12.31 0.11
N ASP A 117 -16.64 -11.57 0.60
CA ASP A 117 -16.75 -10.14 0.78
C ASP A 117 -16.82 -9.47 -0.59
N LYS A 118 -17.60 -8.43 -0.70
CA LYS A 118 -17.79 -7.71 -1.95
C LYS A 118 -16.57 -6.83 -2.29
N GLY A 119 -15.37 -7.39 -2.19
CA GLY A 119 -14.14 -6.63 -2.16
C GLY A 119 -13.20 -6.75 -3.34
N PHE A 120 -13.41 -7.69 -4.23
CA PHE A 120 -12.57 -7.81 -5.41
C PHE A 120 -13.00 -6.83 -6.50
N LEU A 121 -12.05 -6.28 -7.24
CA LEU A 121 -12.37 -5.57 -8.47
C LEU A 121 -13.13 -6.53 -9.42
N PRO A 122 -14.21 -6.05 -10.06
CA PRO A 122 -14.89 -6.88 -11.03
C PRO A 122 -13.93 -7.21 -12.15
N THR A 123 -13.71 -8.48 -12.38
CA THR A 123 -13.14 -8.92 -13.65
C THR A 123 -14.15 -8.59 -14.76
N LYS A 124 -13.69 -8.39 -15.98
CA LYS A 124 -14.59 -8.14 -17.13
C LYS A 124 -15.73 -9.16 -17.24
N ASP A 125 -15.52 -10.34 -16.68
CA ASP A 125 -16.43 -11.46 -16.77
C ASP A 125 -17.37 -11.62 -15.56
N SER A 126 -17.11 -10.96 -14.44
CA SER A 126 -17.90 -11.18 -13.22
C SER A 126 -19.14 -10.29 -13.05
N GLY A 127 -19.19 -9.17 -13.73
CA GLY A 127 -20.36 -8.27 -13.71
C GLY A 127 -20.78 -7.73 -12.33
N THR A 128 -19.97 -7.96 -11.28
CA THR A 128 -20.27 -7.62 -9.90
C THR A 128 -19.46 -6.44 -9.43
N ASN A 129 -20.11 -5.47 -8.79
CA ASN A 129 -19.43 -4.36 -8.12
C ASN A 129 -18.91 -4.84 -6.77
N PHE A 130 -17.61 -5.02 -6.67
CA PHE A 130 -16.96 -5.34 -5.40
C PHE A 130 -16.57 -4.07 -4.64
N LYS A 131 -16.71 -4.10 -3.33
CA LYS A 131 -16.20 -3.08 -2.41
C LYS A 131 -14.93 -3.58 -1.75
N GLY A 132 -13.81 -2.94 -2.04
CA GLY A 132 -12.61 -3.07 -1.23
C GLY A 132 -12.72 -2.26 0.07
N HIS A 133 -11.72 -2.40 0.94
CA HIS A 133 -11.59 -1.55 2.11
C HIS A 133 -11.10 -0.16 1.73
N THR A 134 -11.68 0.86 2.38
CA THR A 134 -11.23 2.25 2.26
C THR A 134 -10.54 2.64 3.55
N ILE A 135 -9.23 2.87 3.47
CA ILE A 135 -8.39 3.25 4.60
C ILE A 135 -7.99 4.71 4.44
N THR A 136 -8.34 5.55 5.40
CA THR A 136 -7.98 6.98 5.43
C THR A 136 -7.16 7.28 6.67
N PHE A 137 -6.07 8.02 6.49
CA PHE A 137 -5.18 8.42 7.57
C PHE A 137 -4.52 9.76 7.25
N SER A 138 -4.03 10.43 8.29
CA SER A 138 -3.27 11.66 8.14
C SER A 138 -1.92 11.53 8.84
N PHE A 139 -0.90 12.17 8.27
CA PHE A 139 0.44 12.24 8.85
C PHE A 139 1.10 13.57 8.50
N LEU A 140 2.11 13.95 9.27
CA LEU A 140 2.90 15.15 9.01
C LEU A 140 4.13 14.77 8.20
N THR A 141 4.34 15.43 7.07
CA THR A 141 5.59 15.27 6.30
C THR A 141 6.76 15.92 7.03
N GLY A 142 7.94 15.38 6.82
CA GLY A 142 9.20 15.96 7.30
C GLY A 142 9.74 17.06 6.36
N SER A 143 11.05 17.30 6.43
CA SER A 143 11.76 18.20 5.54
C SER A 143 11.78 17.69 4.10
N LYS A 144 12.16 18.60 3.20
CA LYS A 144 12.38 18.26 1.79
C LYS A 144 13.39 17.12 1.66
N GLY A 145 13.09 16.18 0.80
CA GLY A 145 13.97 15.03 0.58
C GLY A 145 13.29 13.88 -0.10
N GLU A 146 14.04 12.80 -0.24
CA GLU A 146 13.59 11.56 -0.83
C GLU A 146 13.34 10.54 0.28
N TYR A 147 12.16 9.97 0.26
CA TYR A 147 11.70 8.91 1.15
C TYR A 147 11.28 7.71 0.31
N VAL A 148 11.12 6.58 0.96
CA VAL A 148 10.60 5.37 0.32
C VAL A 148 9.37 4.88 1.06
N TRP A 149 8.49 4.24 0.36
CA TRP A 149 7.43 3.44 0.95
C TRP A 149 7.49 2.03 0.36
N ASN A 150 7.13 1.05 1.14
CA ASN A 150 6.98 -0.33 0.70
C ASN A 150 5.96 -1.07 1.56
N CYS A 151 5.47 -2.18 1.04
CA CYS A 151 4.78 -3.19 1.82
C CYS A 151 5.81 -3.96 2.64
N GLU A 152 5.53 -4.21 3.92
CA GLU A 152 6.39 -5.02 4.81
C GLU A 152 6.04 -6.51 4.77
N TYR A 153 5.03 -6.89 4.00
CA TYR A 153 4.71 -8.27 3.69
C TYR A 153 5.32 -8.65 2.35
N PRO A 154 5.93 -9.82 2.21
CA PRO A 154 6.68 -10.20 1.00
C PRO A 154 5.74 -10.57 -0.15
N CYS A 155 5.20 -9.56 -0.82
CA CYS A 155 4.29 -9.70 -1.96
C CYS A 155 5.00 -10.11 -3.24
N GLY A 156 4.30 -10.82 -4.11
CA GLY A 156 4.77 -11.30 -5.41
C GLY A 156 5.73 -12.49 -5.32
N ASP A 157 5.86 -13.20 -6.41
CA ASP A 157 6.79 -14.34 -6.50
C ASP A 157 8.24 -13.92 -6.24
N GLY A 158 9.01 -14.77 -5.61
CA GLY A 158 10.41 -14.52 -5.33
C GLY A 158 11.34 -15.15 -6.35
N SER A 159 12.54 -14.59 -6.50
CA SER A 159 13.57 -15.08 -7.44
C SER A 159 14.01 -16.52 -7.19
N TYR A 160 13.89 -17.00 -5.96
CA TYR A 160 14.26 -18.36 -5.53
C TYR A 160 13.09 -19.08 -4.88
N ALA A 161 11.97 -19.09 -5.58
CA ALA A 161 10.79 -19.88 -5.25
C ALA A 161 10.00 -19.42 -4.02
N LYS A 162 9.84 -18.13 -3.76
CA LYS A 162 8.90 -17.70 -2.73
C LYS A 162 8.34 -16.30 -3.02
N PHE A 163 8.69 -15.31 -2.21
CA PHE A 163 7.99 -14.05 -2.13
C PHE A 163 8.95 -12.88 -2.17
N GLY A 164 8.44 -11.69 -2.41
CA GLY A 164 9.13 -10.45 -2.18
C GLY A 164 9.51 -9.66 -3.43
N ASN A 165 9.34 -10.17 -4.63
CA ASN A 165 9.74 -9.46 -5.83
C ASN A 165 8.89 -8.21 -6.10
N ALA A 166 7.63 -8.17 -5.65
CA ALA A 166 6.77 -7.01 -5.81
C ALA A 166 7.25 -5.77 -5.04
N MET A 167 8.06 -5.94 -3.97
CA MET A 167 8.66 -4.82 -3.24
C MET A 167 9.97 -4.34 -3.85
N SER A 168 10.57 -5.10 -4.73
CA SER A 168 11.84 -4.75 -5.40
C SER A 168 11.65 -4.40 -6.88
N ALA A 169 10.50 -4.69 -7.44
CA ALA A 169 10.15 -4.35 -8.80
C ALA A 169 9.47 -2.99 -8.89
N TYR A 170 9.75 -2.30 -9.97
CA TYR A 170 9.24 -0.95 -10.17
C TYR A 170 7.73 -0.95 -10.45
N GLY A 171 6.98 -0.18 -9.66
CA GLY A 171 5.57 0.05 -9.92
C GLY A 171 4.61 -0.95 -9.27
N TYR A 172 5.08 -1.76 -8.34
CA TYR A 172 4.24 -2.72 -7.61
C TYR A 172 4.01 -2.29 -6.15
N MET A 173 4.73 -2.90 -5.21
CA MET A 173 4.46 -2.74 -3.78
C MET A 173 5.53 -1.93 -3.05
N SER A 174 6.23 -1.10 -3.79
CA SER A 174 7.17 -0.11 -3.26
C SER A 174 7.27 1.10 -4.19
N GLY A 175 7.75 2.19 -3.65
CA GLY A 175 7.93 3.41 -4.44
C GLY A 175 8.65 4.52 -3.69
N LYS A 176 8.75 5.65 -4.36
CA LYS A 176 9.36 6.86 -3.83
C LYS A 176 8.30 7.82 -3.30
N VAL A 177 8.67 8.53 -2.26
CA VAL A 177 7.96 9.73 -1.83
C VAL A 177 8.95 10.89 -1.86
N THR A 178 8.70 11.84 -2.75
CA THR A 178 9.49 13.08 -2.85
C THR A 178 8.77 14.17 -2.06
N VAL A 179 9.42 14.68 -1.05
CA VAL A 179 8.93 15.83 -0.27
C VAL A 179 9.58 17.10 -0.82
N VAL A 180 8.77 18.08 -1.28
CA VAL A 180 9.19 19.31 -1.95
C VAL A 180 8.90 20.57 -1.16
#